data_1afb8be81f24c5482c7e0ac89560c766
#
_entry.id   1afb8be81f24c5482c7e0ac89560c766
#
_cell.length_a   1.000
_cell.length_b   1.000
_cell.length_c   1.000
_cell.angle_alpha   90.00
_cell.angle_beta   90.00
_cell.angle_gamma   90.00
#
_symmetry.space_group_name_H-M   'P 1'
#
loop_
_entity.id
_entity.type
_entity.pdbx_description
1 polymer ?
#
loop_
_entity_poly.entity_id
_entity_poly.type
_entity_poly.pdbx_seq_one_letter_code
_entity_poly.pdbx_strand_id
1 'polypeptide(L)'
;MLGIFQSQAEIDSYVDANGNKIQPDAVPGDIKFLDYNGDGKISTDDRHCIGDMDPLFTINFSNTLSWKNFSLYFNFRWDAGNSSHFIGSDPFGNYHNTATTSGAQLKVAPWSENNPTNEHPRLGYVNTYSYYFWSQRQYLKLKDLSLSYTFDQPWVKKANIQNLRLYLSGTDLFTITGWSGLDPETGGTIAAGPGRDRKS
;
A
#
# COMPACT_ATOMS: atom_id res chain seq x y z
N MET A 1 16.05 1.49 9.06
CA MET A 1 16.29 0.04 8.99
C MET A 1 17.45 -0.24 8.06
N LEU A 2 18.37 -1.13 8.43
CA LEU A 2 19.54 -1.52 7.63
C LEU A 2 19.35 -2.86 6.92
N GLY A 3 18.40 -3.69 7.36
CA GLY A 3 18.13 -5.01 6.83
C GLY A 3 17.61 -5.95 7.90
N ILE A 4 17.83 -7.23 7.69
CA ILE A 4 17.51 -8.32 8.62
C ILE A 4 18.82 -9.01 8.96
N PHE A 5 19.07 -9.28 10.24
CA PHE A 5 20.24 -10.02 10.66
C PHE A 5 20.23 -11.43 10.09
N GLN A 6 21.28 -11.77 9.33
CA GLN A 6 21.37 -13.07 8.67
C GLN A 6 22.06 -14.13 9.55
N SER A 7 22.84 -13.72 10.54
CA SER A 7 23.58 -14.65 11.41
C SER A 7 23.92 -14.02 12.76
N GLN A 8 24.27 -14.89 13.73
CA GLN A 8 24.76 -14.43 15.02
C GLN A 8 26.06 -13.63 14.90
N ALA A 9 26.93 -13.99 13.97
CA ALA A 9 28.18 -13.26 13.73
C ALA A 9 27.93 -11.81 13.27
N GLU A 10 26.88 -11.59 12.50
CA GLU A 10 26.48 -10.22 12.10
C GLU A 10 26.00 -9.41 13.30
N ILE A 11 25.23 -10.02 14.20
CA ILE A 11 24.78 -9.36 15.45
C ILE A 11 25.98 -9.03 16.33
N ASP A 12 26.91 -9.96 16.48
CA ASP A 12 28.11 -9.81 17.30
C ASP A 12 29.04 -8.72 16.74
N SER A 13 29.03 -8.49 15.45
CA SER A 13 29.80 -7.45 14.77
C SER A 13 29.11 -6.10 14.73
N TYR A 14 27.81 -6.03 15.07
CA TYR A 14 27.06 -4.79 15.09
C TYR A 14 27.24 -4.06 16.43
N VAL A 15 28.35 -3.32 16.52
CA VAL A 15 28.84 -2.69 17.74
C VAL A 15 29.02 -1.18 17.55
N ASP A 16 29.00 -0.46 18.68
CA ASP A 16 29.33 0.96 18.75
C ASP A 16 30.86 1.19 18.66
N ALA A 17 31.28 2.44 18.75
CA ALA A 17 32.70 2.83 18.76
C ALA A 17 33.50 2.27 19.94
N ASN A 18 32.85 1.84 21.02
CA ASN A 18 33.45 1.27 22.20
C ASN A 18 33.45 -0.27 22.19
N GLY A 19 32.88 -0.89 21.16
CA GLY A 19 32.77 -2.35 21.02
C GLY A 19 31.54 -2.95 21.72
N ASN A 20 30.58 -2.14 22.20
CA ASN A 20 29.36 -2.65 22.80
C ASN A 20 28.33 -2.97 21.71
N LYS A 21 27.59 -4.04 21.86
CA LYS A 21 26.53 -4.42 20.90
C LYS A 21 25.39 -3.40 20.94
N ILE A 22 25.00 -2.89 19.77
CA ILE A 22 23.92 -1.91 19.61
C ILE A 22 22.55 -2.57 19.79
N GLN A 23 22.38 -3.83 19.38
CA GLN A 23 21.16 -4.63 19.58
C GLN A 23 21.51 -5.96 20.28
N PRO A 24 21.81 -5.96 21.59
CA PRO A 24 22.30 -7.17 22.27
C PRO A 24 21.27 -8.32 22.34
N ASP A 25 19.98 -7.98 22.35
CA ASP A 25 18.88 -8.95 22.47
C ASP A 25 18.39 -9.47 21.11
N ALA A 26 18.97 -9.02 20.00
CA ALA A 26 18.60 -9.48 18.68
C ALA A 26 19.02 -10.93 18.45
N VAL A 27 18.25 -11.62 17.64
CA VAL A 27 18.58 -12.95 17.13
C VAL A 27 18.54 -12.97 15.60
N PRO A 28 19.16 -13.95 14.92
CA PRO A 28 19.09 -14.05 13.46
C PRO A 28 17.64 -14.04 12.98
N GLY A 29 17.35 -13.26 11.93
CA GLY A 29 16.02 -13.03 11.42
C GLY A 29 15.30 -11.79 11.98
N ASP A 30 15.87 -11.13 12.99
CA ASP A 30 15.33 -9.86 13.50
C ASP A 30 15.73 -8.69 12.61
N ILE A 31 14.95 -7.62 12.66
CA ILE A 31 15.25 -6.39 11.94
C ILE A 31 16.47 -5.69 12.56
N LYS A 32 17.42 -5.32 11.73
CA LYS A 32 18.58 -4.51 12.07
C LYS A 32 18.20 -3.02 11.95
N PHE A 33 18.13 -2.35 13.08
CA PHE A 33 17.84 -0.91 13.13
C PHE A 33 19.10 -0.08 12.94
N LEU A 34 18.92 1.16 12.51
CA LEU A 34 19.96 2.17 12.47
C LEU A 34 19.98 2.89 13.81
N ASP A 35 21.13 2.88 14.48
CA ASP A 35 21.45 3.82 15.53
C ASP A 35 21.65 5.19 14.85
N TYR A 36 20.59 6.02 14.92
CA TYR A 36 20.52 7.28 14.17
C TYR A 36 21.28 8.40 14.87
N ASN A 37 21.24 8.43 16.20
CA ASN A 37 21.90 9.43 17.02
C ASN A 37 23.35 9.05 17.36
N GLY A 38 23.76 7.79 17.15
CA GLY A 38 25.11 7.27 17.39
C GLY A 38 25.43 7.05 18.87
N ASP A 39 24.42 6.83 19.71
CA ASP A 39 24.61 6.65 21.15
C ASP A 39 24.92 5.18 21.57
N GLY A 40 24.98 4.27 20.57
CA GLY A 40 25.34 2.86 20.77
C GLY A 40 24.20 1.96 21.21
N LYS A 41 22.95 2.41 21.14
CA LYS A 41 21.77 1.61 21.48
C LYS A 41 20.58 2.02 20.63
N ILE A 42 19.64 1.12 20.42
CA ILE A 42 18.38 1.43 19.73
C ILE A 42 17.34 1.88 20.76
N SER A 43 16.86 3.12 20.60
CA SER A 43 15.92 3.74 21.52
C SER A 43 14.84 4.57 20.78
N THR A 44 14.00 5.28 21.54
CA THR A 44 13.03 6.22 20.96
C THR A 44 13.69 7.43 20.29
N ASP A 45 14.92 7.75 20.67
CA ASP A 45 15.67 8.90 20.17
C ASP A 45 16.21 8.64 18.74
N ASP A 46 16.24 7.38 18.30
CA ASP A 46 16.56 6.99 16.92
C ASP A 46 15.38 7.13 15.96
N ARG A 47 14.22 7.52 16.47
CA ARG A 47 13.05 7.71 15.64
C ARG A 47 13.14 9.02 14.86
N HIS A 48 12.98 8.94 13.57
CA HIS A 48 12.91 10.10 12.69
C HIS A 48 11.72 9.97 11.75
N CYS A 49 11.27 11.08 11.19
CA CYS A 49 10.20 11.09 10.21
C CYS A 49 10.66 10.38 8.95
N ILE A 50 9.92 9.37 8.52
CA ILE A 50 10.21 8.54 7.33
C ILE A 50 9.25 8.79 6.18
N GLY A 51 8.21 9.58 6.40
CA GLY A 51 7.21 9.92 5.38
C GLY A 51 6.01 10.61 5.98
N ASP A 52 5.15 11.07 5.11
CA ASP A 52 3.88 11.71 5.45
C ASP A 52 2.72 10.80 5.03
N MET A 53 1.65 10.78 5.82
CA MET A 53 0.43 10.04 5.49
C MET A 53 -0.44 10.80 4.50
N ASP A 54 -0.31 12.12 4.47
CA ASP A 54 -1.05 12.97 3.54
C ASP A 54 -0.35 13.01 2.18
N PRO A 55 -1.10 13.07 1.08
CA PRO A 55 -0.50 13.22 -0.24
C PRO A 55 0.17 14.60 -0.38
N LEU A 56 1.35 14.62 -0.98
CA LEU A 56 2.04 15.86 -1.32
C LEU A 56 1.19 16.70 -2.29
N PHE A 57 0.50 16.03 -3.20
CA PHE A 57 -0.48 16.64 -4.07
C PHE A 57 -1.54 15.63 -4.53
N THR A 58 -2.73 16.15 -4.79
CA THR A 58 -3.85 15.44 -5.41
C THR A 58 -4.23 16.15 -6.70
N ILE A 59 -4.21 15.44 -7.81
CA ILE A 59 -4.67 15.94 -9.11
C ILE A 59 -5.92 15.18 -9.52
N ASN A 60 -6.98 15.94 -9.85
CA ASN A 60 -8.17 15.41 -10.50
C ASN A 60 -8.22 15.98 -11.94
N PHE A 61 -8.23 15.08 -12.91
CA PHE A 61 -8.34 15.42 -14.32
C PHE A 61 -9.61 14.84 -14.89
N SER A 62 -10.58 15.71 -15.16
CA SER A 62 -11.85 15.34 -15.79
C SER A 62 -12.01 16.02 -17.14
N ASN A 63 -12.54 15.29 -18.10
CA ASN A 63 -12.78 15.82 -19.43
C ASN A 63 -14.03 15.20 -20.07
N THR A 64 -14.67 15.96 -20.95
CA THR A 64 -15.78 15.51 -21.79
C THR A 64 -15.43 15.74 -23.24
N LEU A 65 -15.33 14.70 -24.01
CA LEU A 65 -15.12 14.72 -25.45
C LEU A 65 -16.45 14.47 -26.15
N SER A 66 -16.86 15.38 -27.01
CA SER A 66 -18.09 15.25 -27.79
C SER A 66 -17.78 15.20 -29.28
N TRP A 67 -18.33 14.21 -29.95
CA TRP A 67 -18.23 14.09 -31.41
C TRP A 67 -19.56 13.62 -32.00
N LYS A 68 -20.17 14.50 -32.78
CA LYS A 68 -21.52 14.28 -33.29
C LYS A 68 -22.49 13.98 -32.13
N ASN A 69 -23.08 12.79 -32.15
CA ASN A 69 -24.05 12.31 -31.16
C ASN A 69 -23.41 11.52 -29.99
N PHE A 70 -22.09 11.32 -30.05
CA PHE A 70 -21.35 10.66 -28.99
C PHE A 70 -20.80 11.68 -27.98
N SER A 71 -20.81 11.29 -26.71
CA SER A 71 -20.12 12.02 -25.64
C SER A 71 -19.41 11.02 -24.72
N LEU A 72 -18.12 11.22 -24.55
CA LEU A 72 -17.25 10.45 -23.66
C LEU A 72 -16.82 11.35 -22.50
N TYR A 73 -17.18 10.97 -21.30
CA TYR A 73 -16.69 11.59 -20.06
C TYR A 73 -15.72 10.64 -19.37
N PHE A 74 -14.64 11.17 -18.83
CA PHE A 74 -13.72 10.43 -17.97
C PHE A 74 -13.15 11.33 -16.86
N ASN A 75 -12.83 10.72 -15.74
CA ASN A 75 -12.25 11.39 -14.59
C ASN A 75 -11.11 10.52 -14.01
N PHE A 76 -9.90 11.05 -14.02
CA PHE A 76 -8.73 10.46 -13.36
C PHE A 76 -8.42 11.20 -12.07
N ARG A 77 -8.04 10.45 -11.07
CA ARG A 77 -7.47 10.96 -9.82
C ARG A 77 -6.07 10.41 -9.63
N TRP A 78 -5.14 11.29 -9.33
CA TRP A 78 -3.77 10.96 -8.98
C TRP A 78 -3.42 11.55 -7.62
N ASP A 79 -3.08 10.69 -6.65
CA ASP A 79 -2.53 11.05 -5.36
C ASP A 79 -1.07 10.60 -5.30
N ALA A 80 -0.15 11.49 -4.94
CA ALA A 80 1.27 11.18 -4.91
C ALA A 80 1.97 11.76 -3.68
N GLY A 81 3.09 11.13 -3.32
CA GLY A 81 3.98 11.57 -2.24
C GLY A 81 3.55 11.13 -0.85
N ASN A 82 2.47 10.36 -0.71
CA ASN A 82 2.05 9.82 0.57
C ASN A 82 2.61 8.41 0.81
N SER A 83 2.83 8.12 2.07
CA SER A 83 3.16 6.79 2.55
C SER A 83 2.26 6.41 3.72
N SER A 84 2.09 5.14 3.97
CA SER A 84 1.25 4.67 5.05
C SER A 84 1.76 3.36 5.60
N HIS A 85 1.53 3.16 6.89
CA HIS A 85 1.72 1.88 7.54
C HIS A 85 0.55 0.96 7.18
N PHE A 86 0.86 -0.17 6.56
CA PHE A 86 -0.12 -1.18 6.24
C PHE A 86 -0.01 -2.36 7.19
N ILE A 87 -0.86 -2.39 8.21
CA ILE A 87 -0.88 -3.46 9.22
C ILE A 87 -1.13 -4.84 8.59
N GLY A 88 -1.87 -4.89 7.49
CA GLY A 88 -2.07 -6.12 6.74
C GLY A 88 -0.84 -6.59 5.96
N SER A 89 0.17 -5.73 5.75
CA SER A 89 1.49 -6.11 5.23
C SER A 89 2.45 -6.52 6.34
N ASP A 90 2.03 -6.34 7.60
CA ASP A 90 2.67 -7.01 8.73
C ASP A 90 2.04 -8.39 8.93
N PRO A 91 2.41 -9.39 8.14
CA PRO A 91 1.88 -10.73 8.29
C PRO A 91 2.31 -11.33 9.63
N PHE A 92 3.23 -10.68 10.33
CA PHE A 92 3.89 -11.21 11.52
C PHE A 92 3.42 -10.57 12.81
N GLY A 93 3.02 -9.28 12.80
CA GLY A 93 2.58 -8.59 14.01
C GLY A 93 1.22 -9.03 14.53
N ASN A 94 0.28 -9.31 13.66
CA ASN A 94 -1.07 -9.73 14.03
C ASN A 94 -1.29 -11.25 13.94
N TYR A 95 -0.52 -11.96 13.15
CA TYR A 95 -0.70 -13.39 12.92
C TYR A 95 -0.01 -14.26 13.93
N HIS A 96 0.94 -13.71 14.71
CA HIS A 96 1.69 -14.49 15.71
C HIS A 96 1.00 -14.62 17.05
N ASN A 97 0.10 -13.72 17.39
CA ASN A 97 -0.56 -13.72 18.70
C ASN A 97 -1.89 -14.47 18.72
N THR A 98 -2.35 -15.01 17.62
CA THR A 98 -3.59 -15.77 17.60
C THR A 98 -3.32 -17.18 17.11
N ALA A 99 -3.43 -18.13 18.03
CA ALA A 99 -3.44 -19.58 17.75
C ALA A 99 -4.54 -20.01 16.73
N THR A 100 -5.30 -19.05 16.22
CA THR A 100 -6.43 -19.24 15.31
C THR A 100 -6.12 -18.86 13.86
N THR A 101 -4.97 -18.25 13.58
CA THR A 101 -4.63 -17.86 12.20
C THR A 101 -3.82 -18.98 11.57
N SER A 102 -4.44 -19.73 10.69
CA SER A 102 -3.72 -20.75 9.91
C SER A 102 -2.67 -20.08 9.03
N GLY A 103 -1.42 -20.51 9.12
CA GLY A 103 -0.31 -20.03 8.29
C GLY A 103 -0.50 -20.22 6.78
N ALA A 104 -1.61 -20.82 6.36
CA ALA A 104 -1.99 -21.03 4.96
C ALA A 104 -2.31 -19.74 4.20
N GLN A 105 -2.51 -18.62 4.88
CA GLN A 105 -2.78 -17.32 4.24
C GLN A 105 -1.53 -16.47 3.99
N LEU A 106 -0.40 -16.85 4.53
CA LEU A 106 0.85 -16.16 4.33
C LEU A 106 1.49 -16.59 3.00
N LYS A 107 1.29 -15.82 1.96
CA LYS A 107 2.02 -15.97 0.69
C LYS A 107 3.43 -15.38 0.73
N VAL A 108 3.99 -15.24 1.92
CA VAL A 108 5.30 -14.65 2.15
C VAL A 108 6.23 -15.70 2.76
N ALA A 109 7.48 -15.71 2.33
CA ALA A 109 8.51 -16.57 2.86
C ALA A 109 9.31 -15.79 3.92
N PRO A 110 9.08 -16.01 5.23
CA PRO A 110 9.82 -15.34 6.29
C PRO A 110 11.28 -15.79 6.28
N TRP A 111 12.10 -14.98 6.90
CA TRP A 111 13.48 -15.37 7.12
C TRP A 111 13.56 -16.68 7.93
N SER A 112 14.43 -17.56 7.50
CA SER A 112 14.87 -18.75 8.21
C SER A 112 16.30 -19.09 7.76
N GLU A 113 16.99 -19.97 8.46
CA GLU A 113 18.32 -20.41 8.07
C GLU A 113 18.35 -21.02 6.64
N ASN A 114 17.25 -21.65 6.24
CA ASN A 114 17.08 -22.23 4.90
C ASN A 114 16.54 -21.23 3.86
N ASN A 115 16.10 -20.06 4.29
CA ASN A 115 15.57 -18.99 3.43
C ASN A 115 16.07 -17.64 3.92
N PRO A 116 17.38 -17.33 3.76
CA PRO A 116 17.91 -16.04 4.12
C PRO A 116 17.34 -14.97 3.20
N THR A 117 16.66 -13.99 3.77
CA THR A 117 16.01 -12.89 3.04
C THR A 117 16.07 -11.60 3.84
N ASN A 118 16.05 -10.46 3.13
CA ASN A 118 15.86 -9.14 3.72
C ASN A 118 14.43 -8.60 3.52
N GLU A 119 13.53 -9.42 2.98
CA GLU A 119 12.17 -8.99 2.67
C GLU A 119 11.23 -9.16 3.87
N HIS A 120 11.38 -10.24 4.65
CA HIS A 120 10.51 -10.54 5.76
C HIS A 120 11.30 -11.07 6.97
N PRO A 121 11.09 -10.52 8.16
CA PRO A 121 11.75 -11.00 9.38
C PRO A 121 11.31 -12.42 9.72
N ARG A 122 12.00 -13.02 10.70
CA ARG A 122 11.67 -14.36 11.19
C ARG A 122 10.26 -14.44 11.76
N LEU A 123 9.70 -15.62 11.76
CA LEU A 123 8.45 -15.90 12.46
C LEU A 123 8.59 -15.58 13.96
N GLY A 124 7.57 -14.96 14.55
CA GLY A 124 7.58 -14.56 15.96
C GLY A 124 8.27 -13.23 16.25
N TYR A 125 8.83 -12.57 15.25
CA TYR A 125 9.32 -11.20 15.42
C TYR A 125 8.15 -10.24 15.63
N VAL A 126 8.20 -9.48 16.73
CA VAL A 126 7.14 -8.52 17.09
C VAL A 126 7.73 -7.13 17.19
N ASN A 127 7.69 -6.37 16.12
CA ASN A 127 7.96 -4.93 16.14
C ASN A 127 7.22 -4.25 14.99
N THR A 128 6.10 -3.60 15.29
CA THR A 128 5.19 -3.00 14.33
C THR A 128 5.56 -1.57 13.93
N TYR A 129 6.58 -0.97 14.53
CA TYR A 129 6.93 0.45 14.33
C TYR A 129 8.21 0.64 13.51
N SER A 130 8.57 -0.30 12.66
CA SER A 130 9.73 -0.16 11.79
C SER A 130 9.36 0.38 10.42
N TYR A 131 10.31 1.04 9.76
CA TYR A 131 10.21 1.46 8.35
C TYR A 131 9.79 0.31 7.41
N TYR A 132 10.07 -0.93 7.80
CA TYR A 132 9.73 -2.12 7.05
C TYR A 132 8.23 -2.21 6.69
N PHE A 133 7.36 -1.73 7.57
CA PHE A 133 5.90 -1.79 7.39
C PHE A 133 5.33 -0.56 6.69
N TRP A 134 6.17 0.40 6.34
CA TRP A 134 5.77 1.60 5.62
C TRP A 134 5.98 1.40 4.13
N SER A 135 4.96 1.69 3.35
CA SER A 135 5.04 1.67 1.89
C SER A 135 4.36 2.89 1.29
N GLN A 136 4.79 3.24 0.08
CA GLN A 136 4.18 4.35 -0.65
C GLN A 136 2.77 3.98 -1.08
N ARG A 137 1.83 4.89 -0.82
CA ARG A 137 0.41 4.72 -1.11
C ARG A 137 -0.05 5.57 -2.29
N GLN A 138 0.88 6.01 -3.11
CA GLN A 138 0.55 6.76 -4.33
C GLN A 138 -0.21 5.90 -5.33
N TYR A 139 -1.15 6.52 -6.04
CA TYR A 139 -1.95 5.83 -7.04
C TYR A 139 -2.48 6.76 -8.12
N LEU A 140 -2.74 6.20 -9.29
CA LEU A 140 -3.54 6.78 -10.37
C LEU A 140 -4.78 5.91 -10.56
N LYS A 141 -5.97 6.51 -10.45
CA LYS A 141 -7.25 5.81 -10.54
C LYS A 141 -8.13 6.42 -11.62
N LEU A 142 -8.75 5.59 -12.45
CA LEU A 142 -9.86 6.02 -13.30
C LEU A 142 -11.15 5.93 -12.47
N LYS A 143 -11.57 7.09 -11.95
CA LYS A 143 -12.72 7.21 -11.05
C LYS A 143 -14.03 7.02 -11.79
N ASP A 144 -14.17 7.67 -12.94
CA ASP A 144 -15.40 7.65 -13.70
C ASP A 144 -15.11 7.54 -15.19
N LEU A 145 -15.89 6.75 -15.87
CA LEU A 145 -15.96 6.68 -17.32
C LEU A 145 -17.42 6.59 -17.74
N SER A 146 -17.85 7.42 -18.67
CA SER A 146 -19.20 7.37 -19.22
C SER A 146 -19.17 7.65 -20.71
N LEU A 147 -19.69 6.71 -21.47
CA LEU A 147 -19.92 6.86 -22.91
C LEU A 147 -21.42 6.99 -23.13
N SER A 148 -21.85 8.01 -23.88
CA SER A 148 -23.24 8.19 -24.21
C SER A 148 -23.45 8.50 -25.67
N TYR A 149 -24.62 8.11 -26.17
CA TYR A 149 -25.09 8.40 -27.51
C TYR A 149 -26.49 9.00 -27.47
N THR A 150 -26.68 10.15 -28.13
CA THR A 150 -27.96 10.83 -28.24
C THR A 150 -28.56 10.53 -29.61
N PHE A 151 -29.77 9.97 -29.62
CA PHE A 151 -30.49 9.65 -30.85
C PHE A 151 -31.26 10.87 -31.33
N ASP A 152 -30.93 11.35 -32.52
CA ASP A 152 -31.63 12.44 -33.20
C ASP A 152 -32.37 11.99 -34.46
N GLN A 153 -32.47 10.66 -34.65
CA GLN A 153 -33.04 10.02 -35.82
C GLN A 153 -34.55 10.33 -35.98
N PRO A 154 -35.06 10.40 -37.24
CA PRO A 154 -36.46 10.67 -37.49
C PRO A 154 -37.47 9.74 -36.82
N TRP A 155 -37.08 8.48 -36.57
CA TRP A 155 -37.95 7.49 -35.92
C TRP A 155 -38.21 7.85 -34.45
N VAL A 156 -37.24 8.47 -33.75
CA VAL A 156 -37.39 8.92 -32.34
C VAL A 156 -38.51 9.97 -32.26
N LYS A 157 -38.50 10.91 -33.20
CA LYS A 157 -39.54 11.97 -33.30
C LYS A 157 -40.90 11.37 -33.67
N LYS A 158 -40.92 10.36 -34.57
CA LYS A 158 -42.17 9.66 -34.93
C LYS A 158 -42.79 8.89 -33.75
N ALA A 159 -41.94 8.44 -32.82
CA ALA A 159 -42.39 7.80 -31.61
C ALA A 159 -42.81 8.76 -30.50
N ASN A 160 -42.93 10.07 -30.80
CA ASN A 160 -43.24 11.14 -29.84
C ASN A 160 -42.22 11.29 -28.69
N ILE A 161 -40.99 10.79 -28.90
CA ILE A 161 -39.90 10.90 -27.96
C ILE A 161 -39.11 12.17 -28.29
N GLN A 162 -39.06 13.10 -27.35
CA GLN A 162 -38.35 14.37 -27.54
C GLN A 162 -36.83 14.22 -27.46
N ASN A 163 -36.33 13.33 -26.59
CA ASN A 163 -34.92 13.08 -26.44
C ASN A 163 -34.72 11.63 -26.00
N LEU A 164 -33.90 10.91 -26.72
CA LEU A 164 -33.49 9.55 -26.35
C LEU A 164 -31.98 9.53 -26.25
N ARG A 165 -31.47 9.26 -25.05
CA ARG A 165 -30.03 9.11 -24.79
C ARG A 165 -29.77 7.77 -24.13
N LEU A 166 -28.85 7.01 -24.72
CA LEU A 166 -28.30 5.80 -24.11
C LEU A 166 -26.94 6.12 -23.53
N TYR A 167 -26.64 5.64 -22.33
CA TYR A 167 -25.34 5.79 -21.75
C TYR A 167 -24.88 4.50 -21.08
N LEU A 168 -23.57 4.27 -21.10
CA LEU A 168 -22.87 3.25 -20.38
C LEU A 168 -21.86 3.93 -19.46
N SER A 169 -21.91 3.64 -18.18
CA SER A 169 -20.98 4.22 -17.20
C SER A 169 -20.38 3.17 -16.28
N GLY A 170 -19.17 3.44 -15.84
CA GLY A 170 -18.46 2.65 -14.84
C GLY A 170 -17.70 3.57 -13.91
N THR A 171 -17.55 3.13 -12.66
CA THR A 171 -16.80 3.84 -11.61
C THR A 171 -15.69 2.94 -11.08
N ASP A 172 -14.57 3.56 -10.65
CA ASP A 172 -13.41 2.87 -10.06
C ASP A 172 -12.92 1.69 -10.92
N LEU A 173 -12.81 1.94 -12.24
CA LEU A 173 -12.59 0.88 -13.23
C LEU A 173 -11.20 0.23 -13.11
N PHE A 174 -10.18 1.02 -12.81
CA PHE A 174 -8.84 0.51 -12.53
C PHE A 174 -8.04 1.46 -11.64
N THR A 175 -7.06 0.88 -10.95
CA THR A 175 -6.10 1.61 -10.12
C THR A 175 -4.69 1.13 -10.48
N ILE A 176 -3.79 2.08 -10.74
CA ILE A 176 -2.36 1.83 -10.91
C ILE A 176 -1.68 2.30 -9.63
N THR A 177 -1.05 1.38 -8.90
CA THR A 177 -0.39 1.66 -7.64
C THR A 177 0.69 0.63 -7.35
N GLY A 178 1.73 1.05 -6.62
CA GLY A 178 2.69 0.14 -5.99
C GLY A 178 2.29 -0.32 -4.58
N TRP A 179 1.12 0.15 -4.11
CA TRP A 179 0.60 -0.21 -2.79
C TRP A 179 0.18 -1.68 -2.73
N SER A 180 0.70 -2.41 -1.75
CA SER A 180 0.42 -3.84 -1.57
C SER A 180 -0.84 -4.13 -0.74
N GLY A 181 -1.44 -3.09 -0.15
CA GLY A 181 -2.64 -3.20 0.66
C GLY A 181 -3.93 -3.24 -0.17
N LEU A 182 -5.05 -3.08 0.52
CA LEU A 182 -6.36 -2.93 -0.10
C LEU A 182 -6.41 -1.63 -0.93
N ASP A 183 -7.58 -1.03 -1.13
CA ASP A 183 -7.67 0.21 -1.91
C ASP A 183 -6.79 1.34 -1.30
N PRO A 184 -5.82 1.89 -2.06
CA PRO A 184 -4.95 2.95 -1.57
C PRO A 184 -5.71 4.24 -1.21
N GLU A 185 -6.89 4.46 -1.75
CA GLU A 185 -7.74 5.62 -1.45
C GLU A 185 -8.32 5.56 -0.03
N THR A 186 -8.65 4.39 0.48
CA THR A 186 -9.29 4.20 1.78
C THR A 186 -8.33 4.16 2.97
N GLY A 187 -7.03 4.25 2.71
CA GLY A 187 -6.01 4.25 3.77
C GLY A 187 -5.65 2.89 4.37
N GLY A 188 -6.23 1.81 3.87
CA GLY A 188 -5.78 0.44 4.16
C GLY A 188 -5.90 -0.02 5.62
N THR A 189 -6.58 0.70 6.48
CA THR A 189 -6.91 0.21 7.82
C THR A 189 -8.07 -0.76 7.74
N ILE A 190 -7.92 -1.92 8.36
CA ILE A 190 -8.98 -2.95 8.44
C ILE A 190 -10.30 -2.41 9.05
N ALA A 191 -10.22 -1.29 9.77
CA ALA A 191 -11.36 -0.59 10.34
C ALA A 191 -12.22 0.16 9.32
N ALA A 192 -11.68 0.48 8.16
CA ALA A 192 -12.44 1.08 7.06
C ALA A 192 -12.87 -0.05 6.12
N GLY A 193 -13.91 -0.78 6.41
CA GLY A 193 -14.54 -1.88 5.67
C GLY A 193 -13.85 -2.36 4.38
N PRO A 194 -14.19 -3.50 3.82
CA PRO A 194 -13.50 -4.01 2.64
C PRO A 194 -13.58 -2.98 1.52
N GLY A 195 -12.46 -2.38 1.19
CA GLY A 195 -12.33 -1.65 -0.04
C GLY A 195 -12.83 -2.54 -1.17
N ARG A 196 -13.63 -2.01 -2.07
CA ARG A 196 -14.18 -2.80 -3.17
C ARG A 196 -13.08 -3.11 -4.18
N ASP A 197 -12.17 -3.98 -3.81
CA ASP A 197 -11.27 -4.61 -4.78
C ASP A 197 -12.06 -5.62 -5.59
N ARG A 198 -12.63 -5.17 -6.68
CA ARG A 198 -13.05 -6.08 -7.74
C ARG A 198 -11.89 -6.23 -8.70
N LYS A 199 -11.04 -7.18 -8.43
CA LYS A 199 -10.26 -7.79 -9.50
C LYS A 199 -11.22 -8.61 -10.34
N SER A 200 -11.63 -8.06 -11.47
CA SER A 200 -12.16 -8.83 -12.59
C SER A 200 -11.03 -9.57 -13.28
#